data_d0e82813f8a8afe3daa443f2f7adb3de
#
_entry.id   d0e82813f8a8afe3daa443f2f7adb3de
#
_cell.length_a   1.000
_cell.length_b   1.000
_cell.length_c   1.000
_cell.angle_alpha   90.00
_cell.angle_beta   90.00
_cell.angle_gamma   90.00
#
_symmetry.space_group_name_H-M   'P 1'
#
loop_
_entity.id
_entity.type
_entity.pdbx_description
1 polymer ?
#
loop_
_entity_poly.entity_id
_entity_poly.type
_entity_poly.pdbx_seq_one_letter_code
_entity_poly.pdbx_strand_id
1 'polypeptide(L)'
;MIQILKNSTGYKRLDVYILMNVIQLETLVFCRRYLNYKTDDPCGRQFDQMTQAARSGVKNLTEGSEREATSMQNVLKLLDVAKASLCELRDDYMTWLLDRGLPPWRTASEEAQAVYRVLIDKADYGDDINYDLARHIISTREKFRPWFGGEQMAAVDCNRQLPTAVDSTAIDSSRQPSKKAHELAGVRFANAMLILIGRSLNMLGKLMAQHGEEFRQEGGFSERMTAARVAAKREQRQAVDEDAPKCPLCGAPMKLRHSARGDFWGCTAYPTCRGTRPVGGGR
;
A
#
# COMPACT_ATOMS: atom_id res chain seq x y z
N MET A 1 8.54 21.12 -15.82
CA MET A 1 7.18 20.63 -15.53
C MET A 1 7.30 19.70 -14.32
N ILE A 2 6.84 20.13 -13.16
CA ILE A 2 6.92 19.35 -11.91
C ILE A 2 5.92 18.21 -12.06
N GLN A 3 6.39 16.98 -12.04
CA GLN A 3 5.53 15.79 -12.05
C GLN A 3 4.83 15.71 -10.69
N ILE A 4 3.64 16.31 -10.59
CA ILE A 4 2.89 16.50 -9.33
C ILE A 4 2.22 15.21 -8.88
N LEU A 5 2.01 14.23 -9.78
CA LEU A 5 1.32 12.97 -9.50
C LEU A 5 2.25 11.78 -9.80
N LYS A 6 2.59 11.00 -8.76
CA LYS A 6 3.20 9.67 -8.93
C LYS A 6 2.15 8.68 -9.45
N ASN A 7 2.54 7.71 -10.26
CA ASN A 7 1.66 6.68 -10.80
C ASN A 7 1.00 5.87 -9.67
N SER A 8 -0.33 5.90 -9.58
CA SER A 8 -1.13 5.22 -8.55
C SER A 8 -1.02 3.68 -8.57
N THR A 9 -0.36 3.09 -9.55
CA THR A 9 -0.22 1.63 -9.71
C THR A 9 1.13 1.07 -9.26
N GLY A 10 2.04 1.93 -8.80
CA GLY A 10 3.41 1.53 -8.41
C GLY A 10 3.48 0.48 -7.31
N TYR A 11 2.51 0.45 -6.40
CA TYR A 11 2.44 -0.51 -5.30
C TYR A 11 2.29 -1.97 -5.76
N LYS A 12 1.71 -2.21 -6.94
CA LYS A 12 1.53 -3.55 -7.51
C LYS A 12 2.87 -4.25 -7.78
N ARG A 13 3.97 -3.49 -7.86
CA ARG A 13 5.34 -3.99 -8.05
C ARG A 13 6.11 -4.18 -6.75
N LEU A 14 5.50 -3.83 -5.59
CA LEU A 14 6.15 -4.00 -4.31
C LEU A 14 6.09 -5.46 -3.85
N ASP A 15 7.22 -6.04 -3.49
CA ASP A 15 7.31 -7.40 -2.94
C ASP A 15 6.40 -7.59 -1.74
N VAL A 16 6.27 -6.58 -0.88
CA VAL A 16 5.37 -6.61 0.27
C VAL A 16 3.91 -6.77 -0.15
N TYR A 17 3.49 -6.12 -1.24
CA TYR A 17 2.13 -6.25 -1.75
C TYR A 17 1.85 -7.67 -2.26
N ILE A 18 2.79 -8.25 -3.01
CA ILE A 18 2.70 -9.64 -3.50
C ILE A 18 2.60 -10.60 -2.31
N LEU A 19 3.49 -10.44 -1.33
CA LEU A 19 3.54 -11.33 -0.18
C LEU A 19 2.28 -11.23 0.69
N MET A 20 1.73 -10.03 0.90
CA MET A 20 0.50 -9.83 1.65
C MET A 20 -0.72 -10.44 0.94
N ASN A 21 -0.77 -10.44 -0.40
CA ASN A 21 -1.80 -11.16 -1.14
C ASN A 21 -1.66 -12.69 -0.98
N VAL A 22 -0.44 -13.22 -0.99
CA VAL A 22 -0.20 -14.64 -0.68
C VAL A 22 -0.67 -14.96 0.73
N ILE A 23 -0.33 -14.14 1.74
CA ILE A 23 -0.79 -14.29 3.11
C ILE A 23 -2.33 -14.30 3.19
N GLN A 24 -3.01 -13.39 2.50
CA GLN A 24 -4.48 -13.34 2.48
C GLN A 24 -5.09 -14.63 1.92
N LEU A 25 -4.58 -15.11 0.80
CA LEU A 25 -5.06 -16.34 0.17
C LEU A 25 -4.82 -17.56 1.05
N GLU A 26 -3.62 -17.66 1.62
CA GLU A 26 -3.25 -18.81 2.44
C GLU A 26 -3.93 -18.78 3.82
N THR A 27 -4.22 -17.61 4.37
CA THR A 27 -5.03 -17.51 5.60
C THR A 27 -6.42 -18.10 5.38
N LEU A 28 -7.06 -17.83 4.25
CA LEU A 28 -8.35 -18.42 3.91
C LEU A 28 -8.27 -19.95 3.79
N VAL A 29 -7.18 -20.46 3.19
CA VAL A 29 -6.95 -21.92 3.08
C VAL A 29 -6.69 -22.53 4.47
N PHE A 30 -5.87 -21.88 5.29
CA PHE A 30 -5.59 -22.32 6.66
C PHE A 30 -6.85 -22.43 7.50
N CYS A 31 -7.65 -21.36 7.52
CA CYS A 31 -8.88 -21.32 8.29
C CYS A 31 -9.87 -22.43 7.87
N ARG A 32 -10.02 -22.68 6.56
CA ARG A 32 -10.88 -23.75 6.04
C ARG A 32 -10.40 -25.16 6.39
N ARG A 33 -9.09 -25.37 6.54
CA ARG A 33 -8.51 -26.71 6.77
C ARG A 33 -8.30 -27.03 8.24
N TYR A 34 -7.88 -26.05 9.03
CA TYR A 34 -7.32 -26.26 10.36
C TYR A 34 -8.10 -25.61 11.50
N LEU A 35 -9.08 -24.73 11.22
CA LEU A 35 -10.03 -24.27 12.24
C LEU A 35 -11.23 -25.22 12.25
N ASN A 36 -11.32 -26.01 13.30
CA ASN A 36 -12.44 -26.89 13.48
C ASN A 36 -13.62 -26.14 14.12
N TYR A 37 -14.74 -26.04 13.39
CA TYR A 37 -15.94 -25.35 13.86
C TYR A 37 -16.58 -25.94 15.14
N LYS A 38 -16.20 -27.15 15.55
CA LYS A 38 -16.72 -27.77 16.79
C LYS A 38 -15.87 -27.50 18.01
N THR A 39 -14.53 -27.38 17.82
CA THR A 39 -13.58 -27.31 18.93
C THR A 39 -12.88 -25.95 18.98
N ASP A 40 -12.43 -25.45 17.83
CA ASP A 40 -11.58 -24.27 17.78
C ASP A 40 -12.40 -22.99 17.58
N ASP A 41 -13.46 -23.05 16.77
CA ASP A 41 -14.24 -21.87 16.38
C ASP A 41 -15.73 -22.14 16.23
N PRO A 42 -16.43 -22.52 17.32
CA PRO A 42 -17.85 -22.89 17.26
C PRO A 42 -18.78 -21.76 16.81
N CYS A 43 -18.32 -20.51 16.85
CA CYS A 43 -19.10 -19.35 16.45
C CYS A 43 -18.65 -18.74 15.12
N GLY A 44 -17.64 -19.30 14.45
CA GLY A 44 -17.05 -18.76 13.22
C GLY A 44 -16.26 -17.45 13.40
N ARG A 45 -16.04 -17.02 14.63
CA ARG A 45 -15.40 -15.74 14.95
C ARG A 45 -13.92 -15.70 14.57
N GLN A 46 -13.20 -16.77 14.90
CA GLN A 46 -11.76 -16.85 14.61
C GLN A 46 -11.52 -16.87 13.11
N PHE A 47 -12.35 -17.60 12.36
CA PHE A 47 -12.32 -17.59 10.90
C PHE A 47 -12.49 -16.17 10.35
N ASP A 48 -13.53 -15.46 10.81
CA ASP A 48 -13.82 -14.10 10.34
C ASP A 48 -12.72 -13.11 10.74
N GLN A 49 -12.20 -13.18 11.96
CA GLN A 49 -11.14 -12.30 12.44
C GLN A 49 -9.84 -12.48 11.65
N MET A 50 -9.36 -13.70 11.48
CA MET A 50 -8.14 -14.00 10.75
C MET A 50 -8.26 -13.57 9.28
N THR A 51 -9.35 -13.92 8.61
CA THR A 51 -9.56 -13.58 7.20
C THR A 51 -9.74 -12.07 6.99
N GLN A 52 -10.42 -11.39 7.94
CA GLN A 52 -10.60 -9.94 7.91
C GLN A 52 -9.26 -9.21 8.19
N ALA A 53 -8.44 -9.66 9.13
CA ALA A 53 -7.14 -9.09 9.42
C ALA A 53 -6.22 -9.20 8.18
N ALA A 54 -6.15 -10.37 7.54
CA ALA A 54 -5.37 -10.55 6.32
C ALA A 54 -5.85 -9.63 5.19
N ARG A 55 -7.17 -9.53 4.98
CA ARG A 55 -7.78 -8.66 3.97
C ARG A 55 -7.55 -7.18 4.28
N SER A 56 -7.72 -6.76 5.53
CA SER A 56 -7.51 -5.39 6.00
C SER A 56 -6.08 -4.93 5.73
N GLY A 57 -5.09 -5.77 6.02
CA GLY A 57 -3.69 -5.49 5.72
C GLY A 57 -3.47 -5.12 4.25
N VAL A 58 -3.93 -5.97 3.31
CA VAL A 58 -3.79 -5.71 1.86
C VAL A 58 -4.53 -4.44 1.44
N LYS A 59 -5.77 -4.24 1.93
CA LYS A 59 -6.59 -3.09 1.52
C LYS A 59 -6.01 -1.76 1.99
N ASN A 60 -5.50 -1.69 3.22
CA ASN A 60 -4.89 -0.48 3.75
C ASN A 60 -3.56 -0.15 3.03
N LEU A 61 -2.75 -1.16 2.66
CA LEU A 61 -1.57 -0.95 1.83
C LEU A 61 -1.95 -0.37 0.45
N THR A 62 -2.98 -0.93 -0.19
CA THR A 62 -3.50 -0.46 -1.48
C THR A 62 -3.96 0.98 -1.39
N GLU A 63 -4.87 1.28 -0.45
CA GLU A 63 -5.43 2.62 -0.25
C GLU A 63 -4.34 3.64 0.10
N GLY A 64 -3.39 3.27 0.94
CA GLY A 64 -2.23 4.10 1.27
C GLY A 64 -1.47 4.48 0.01
N SER A 65 -1.15 3.52 -0.83
CA SER A 65 -0.40 3.75 -2.07
C SER A 65 -1.18 4.57 -3.11
N GLU A 66 -2.50 4.41 -3.21
CA GLU A 66 -3.35 5.23 -4.07
C GLU A 66 -3.39 6.70 -3.61
N ARG A 67 -3.23 6.95 -2.32
CA ARG A 67 -3.19 8.29 -1.72
C ARG A 67 -1.82 8.95 -1.74
N GLU A 68 -0.77 8.27 -2.17
CA GLU A 68 0.61 8.77 -2.18
C GLU A 68 0.74 10.10 -2.91
N ALA A 69 -0.01 10.29 -4.00
CA ALA A 69 -0.02 11.53 -4.76
C ALA A 69 -0.66 12.73 -4.03
N THR A 70 -1.52 12.49 -3.05
CA THR A 70 -2.35 13.54 -2.45
C THR A 70 -2.03 13.84 -0.99
N SER A 71 -1.63 12.85 -0.20
CA SER A 71 -1.40 13.04 1.24
C SER A 71 -0.47 11.98 1.84
N MET A 72 0.80 12.29 1.97
CA MET A 72 1.79 11.41 2.60
C MET A 72 1.44 11.07 4.07
N GLN A 73 0.82 12.00 4.79
CA GLN A 73 0.35 11.74 6.15
C GLN A 73 -0.70 10.63 6.20
N ASN A 74 -1.63 10.60 5.24
CA ASN A 74 -2.63 9.54 5.15
C ASN A 74 -2.01 8.22 4.69
N VAL A 75 -1.00 8.25 3.82
CA VAL A 75 -0.21 7.06 3.45
C VAL A 75 0.37 6.40 4.70
N LEU A 76 1.10 7.16 5.50
CA LEU A 76 1.74 6.63 6.72
C LEU A 76 0.71 6.07 7.72
N LYS A 77 -0.43 6.73 7.90
CA LYS A 77 -1.52 6.20 8.76
C LYS A 77 -2.09 4.88 8.23
N LEU A 78 -2.32 4.76 6.93
CA LEU A 78 -2.86 3.55 6.33
C LEU A 78 -1.86 2.40 6.35
N LEU A 79 -0.56 2.67 6.15
CA LEU A 79 0.49 1.68 6.32
C LEU A 79 0.61 1.20 7.78
N ASP A 80 0.39 2.09 8.76
CA ASP A 80 0.36 1.73 10.18
C ASP A 80 -0.83 0.81 10.49
N VAL A 81 -2.02 1.10 9.96
CA VAL A 81 -3.20 0.22 10.07
C VAL A 81 -2.95 -1.13 9.38
N ALA A 82 -2.30 -1.15 8.20
CA ALA A 82 -1.91 -2.39 7.53
C ALA A 82 -0.97 -3.23 8.40
N LYS A 83 0.00 -2.58 9.04
CA LYS A 83 0.93 -3.22 9.98
C LYS A 83 0.21 -3.77 11.22
N ALA A 84 -0.71 -3.00 11.81
CA ALA A 84 -1.52 -3.45 12.94
C ALA A 84 -2.34 -4.70 12.60
N SER A 85 -3.01 -4.71 11.45
CA SER A 85 -3.77 -5.87 10.95
C SER A 85 -2.91 -7.11 10.77
N LEU A 86 -1.67 -6.99 10.28
CA LEU A 86 -0.74 -8.11 10.20
C LEU A 86 -0.24 -8.57 11.58
N CYS A 87 -0.12 -7.67 12.54
CA CYS A 87 0.23 -8.05 13.92
C CYS A 87 -0.91 -8.86 14.57
N GLU A 88 -2.16 -8.44 14.41
CA GLU A 88 -3.33 -9.20 14.87
C GLU A 88 -3.32 -10.60 14.24
N LEU A 89 -3.18 -10.70 12.93
CA LEU A 89 -3.11 -12.00 12.24
C LEU A 89 -1.96 -12.87 12.73
N ARG A 90 -0.79 -12.29 13.00
CA ARG A 90 0.36 -13.01 13.55
C ARG A 90 0.02 -13.59 14.93
N ASP A 91 -0.63 -12.81 15.76
CA ASP A 91 -0.98 -13.21 17.13
C ASP A 91 -2.05 -14.31 17.12
N ASP A 92 -2.96 -14.31 16.14
CA ASP A 92 -3.91 -15.41 15.91
C ASP A 92 -3.21 -16.72 15.54
N TYR A 93 -2.26 -16.71 14.61
CA TYR A 93 -1.46 -17.91 14.28
C TYR A 93 -0.63 -18.39 15.47
N MET A 94 -0.08 -17.47 16.24
CA MET A 94 0.65 -17.80 17.47
C MET A 94 -0.26 -18.46 18.49
N THR A 95 -1.45 -17.90 18.73
CA THR A 95 -2.45 -18.44 19.65
C THR A 95 -2.88 -19.84 19.24
N TRP A 96 -3.09 -20.09 17.94
CA TRP A 96 -3.44 -21.42 17.41
C TRP A 96 -2.36 -22.47 17.72
N LEU A 97 -1.07 -22.12 17.65
CA LEU A 97 0.04 -23.01 18.03
C LEU A 97 0.11 -23.23 19.54
N LEU A 98 -0.01 -22.16 20.32
CA LEU A 98 0.08 -22.21 21.79
C LEU A 98 -1.06 -23.04 22.42
N ASP A 99 -2.27 -22.93 21.89
CA ASP A 99 -3.42 -23.73 22.31
C ASP A 99 -3.17 -25.24 22.16
N ARG A 100 -2.29 -25.63 21.23
CA ARG A 100 -1.85 -27.01 21.02
C ARG A 100 -0.58 -27.38 21.77
N GLY A 101 -0.08 -26.50 22.65
CA GLY A 101 1.16 -26.70 23.40
C GLY A 101 2.44 -26.69 22.54
N LEU A 102 2.35 -26.10 21.34
CA LEU A 102 3.46 -26.09 20.37
C LEU A 102 4.09 -24.71 20.29
N PRO A 103 5.40 -24.58 20.49
CA PRO A 103 6.10 -23.33 20.28
C PRO A 103 6.25 -23.05 18.78
N PRO A 104 6.36 -21.76 18.39
CA PRO A 104 6.74 -21.42 17.02
C PRO A 104 8.17 -21.86 16.71
N TRP A 105 8.49 -22.01 15.43
CA TRP A 105 9.86 -22.27 15.02
C TRP A 105 10.80 -21.17 15.48
N ARG A 106 11.99 -21.58 15.89
CA ARG A 106 13.07 -20.59 16.13
C ARG A 106 13.45 -19.95 14.81
N THR A 107 13.66 -18.66 14.82
CA THR A 107 14.06 -17.90 13.60
C THR A 107 15.32 -18.44 12.94
N ALA A 108 16.23 -19.04 13.72
CA ALA A 108 17.46 -19.64 13.24
C ALA A 108 17.29 -21.11 12.80
N SER A 109 16.11 -21.73 12.94
CA SER A 109 15.92 -23.11 12.50
C SER A 109 16.00 -23.22 10.97
N GLU A 110 16.37 -24.41 10.48
CA GLU A 110 16.48 -24.66 9.04
C GLU A 110 15.15 -24.45 8.32
N GLU A 111 14.04 -24.89 8.92
CA GLU A 111 12.70 -24.75 8.37
C GLU A 111 12.29 -23.27 8.24
N ALA A 112 12.51 -22.47 9.29
CA ALA A 112 12.22 -21.05 9.26
C ALA A 112 13.07 -20.32 8.22
N GLN A 113 14.36 -20.66 8.15
CA GLN A 113 15.29 -20.10 7.18
C GLN A 113 14.96 -20.51 5.74
N ALA A 114 14.47 -21.73 5.52
CA ALA A 114 14.04 -22.19 4.20
C ALA A 114 12.87 -21.35 3.68
N VAL A 115 11.85 -21.09 4.52
CA VAL A 115 10.73 -20.19 4.17
C VAL A 115 11.22 -18.76 3.93
N TYR A 116 12.07 -18.26 4.82
CA TYR A 116 12.56 -16.87 4.75
C TYR A 116 13.36 -16.59 3.46
N ARG A 117 14.13 -17.56 2.97
CA ARG A 117 15.00 -17.43 1.79
C ARG A 117 14.27 -17.55 0.46
N VAL A 118 13.00 -17.92 0.44
CA VAL A 118 12.22 -17.95 -0.81
C VAL A 118 12.19 -16.56 -1.43
N LEU A 119 12.74 -16.44 -2.63
CA LEU A 119 12.79 -15.16 -3.34
C LEU A 119 11.45 -14.90 -4.06
N ILE A 120 11.03 -13.65 -3.99
CA ILE A 120 9.95 -13.14 -4.84
C ILE A 120 10.61 -12.69 -6.14
N ASP A 121 10.11 -13.19 -7.27
CA ASP A 121 10.65 -12.80 -8.57
C ASP A 121 10.35 -11.34 -8.85
N LYS A 122 11.26 -10.67 -9.54
CA LYS A 122 10.93 -9.39 -10.13
C LYS A 122 10.01 -9.65 -11.33
N ALA A 123 8.84 -9.06 -11.30
CA ALA A 123 7.92 -9.14 -12.42
C ALA A 123 8.00 -7.86 -13.25
N ASP A 124 8.12 -8.05 -14.56
CA ASP A 124 7.87 -6.99 -15.52
C ASP A 124 6.41 -7.14 -15.98
N TYR A 125 5.61 -6.11 -15.71
CA TYR A 125 4.20 -6.09 -16.08
C TYR A 125 4.06 -5.41 -17.44
N GLY A 126 3.42 -6.14 -18.37
CA GLY A 126 3.09 -5.63 -19.69
C GLY A 126 1.85 -4.72 -19.68
N ASP A 127 1.11 -4.74 -20.77
CA ASP A 127 -0.07 -3.88 -20.96
C ASP A 127 -1.25 -4.28 -20.07
N ASP A 128 -1.39 -5.57 -19.73
CA ASP A 128 -2.42 -6.05 -18.79
C ASP A 128 -1.87 -6.27 -17.39
N ILE A 129 -1.66 -5.14 -16.68
CA ILE A 129 -1.12 -5.15 -15.31
C ILE A 129 -1.92 -6.04 -14.35
N ASN A 130 -3.24 -6.17 -14.50
CA ASN A 130 -4.05 -6.95 -13.59
C ASN A 130 -3.86 -8.45 -13.80
N TYR A 131 -3.76 -8.88 -15.04
CA TYR A 131 -3.47 -10.26 -15.38
C TYR A 131 -2.06 -10.68 -14.96
N ASP A 132 -1.07 -9.87 -15.27
CA ASP A 132 0.32 -10.12 -14.90
C ASP A 132 0.53 -10.14 -13.38
N LEU A 133 -0.12 -9.22 -12.66
CA LEU A 133 -0.15 -9.22 -11.20
C LEU A 133 -0.76 -10.51 -10.63
N ALA A 134 -1.91 -10.94 -11.16
CA ALA A 134 -2.54 -12.17 -10.72
C ALA A 134 -1.63 -13.38 -10.94
N ARG A 135 -1.00 -13.48 -12.10
CA ARG A 135 0.00 -14.52 -12.40
C ARG A 135 1.19 -14.47 -11.47
N HIS A 136 1.70 -13.29 -11.16
CA HIS A 136 2.82 -13.10 -10.24
C HIS A 136 2.47 -13.54 -8.82
N ILE A 137 1.28 -13.21 -8.32
CA ILE A 137 0.80 -13.67 -7.00
C ILE A 137 0.69 -15.20 -7.00
N ILE A 138 0.10 -15.80 -8.03
CA ILE A 138 -0.05 -17.26 -8.16
C ILE A 138 1.32 -17.94 -8.20
N SER A 139 2.24 -17.47 -9.03
CA SER A 139 3.58 -18.04 -9.16
C SER A 139 4.37 -17.92 -7.84
N THR A 140 4.25 -16.79 -7.14
CA THR A 140 4.89 -16.60 -5.83
C THR A 140 4.29 -17.54 -4.79
N ARG A 141 2.96 -17.69 -4.78
CA ARG A 141 2.23 -18.63 -3.91
C ARG A 141 2.71 -20.08 -4.09
N GLU A 142 2.92 -20.52 -5.32
CA GLU A 142 3.40 -21.88 -5.63
C GLU A 142 4.78 -22.17 -5.04
N LYS A 143 5.65 -21.17 -4.90
CA LYS A 143 6.96 -21.32 -4.24
C LYS A 143 6.86 -21.68 -2.76
N PHE A 144 5.78 -21.28 -2.09
CA PHE A 144 5.50 -21.60 -0.69
C PHE A 144 4.68 -22.89 -0.50
N ARG A 145 4.23 -23.52 -1.58
CA ARG A 145 3.42 -24.74 -1.56
C ARG A 145 3.98 -25.87 -0.69
N PRO A 146 5.32 -26.13 -0.60
CA PRO A 146 5.85 -27.18 0.25
C PRO A 146 5.48 -27.04 1.72
N TRP A 147 5.25 -25.83 2.21
CA TRP A 147 4.88 -25.57 3.60
C TRP A 147 3.36 -25.52 3.83
N PHE A 148 2.59 -25.27 2.77
CA PHE A 148 1.13 -25.14 2.84
C PHE A 148 0.36 -26.43 2.57
N GLY A 149 1.04 -27.59 2.58
CA GLY A 149 0.40 -28.91 2.47
C GLY A 149 -0.04 -29.24 1.04
N GLY A 150 0.91 -29.35 0.16
CA GLY A 150 0.71 -29.44 -1.28
C GLY A 150 0.70 -30.82 -1.88
N GLU A 151 -0.15 -31.78 -1.46
CA GLU A 151 -0.38 -32.99 -2.29
C GLU A 151 -1.77 -33.09 -2.91
N GLN A 152 -2.69 -32.20 -2.62
CA GLN A 152 -4.07 -32.29 -3.15
C GLN A 152 -4.69 -30.95 -3.60
N MET A 153 -3.91 -30.04 -4.13
CA MET A 153 -4.49 -29.09 -5.09
C MET A 153 -4.06 -29.51 -6.49
N ALA A 154 -4.58 -30.64 -6.97
CA ALA A 154 -4.72 -30.87 -8.40
C ALA A 154 -5.43 -29.63 -8.97
N ALA A 155 -4.88 -29.08 -10.04
CA ALA A 155 -5.40 -27.93 -10.76
C ALA A 155 -6.93 -28.01 -10.81
N VAL A 156 -7.59 -27.02 -10.18
CA VAL A 156 -8.98 -26.74 -10.53
C VAL A 156 -8.87 -26.21 -11.95
N ASP A 157 -9.14 -27.09 -12.89
CA ASP A 157 -9.21 -26.80 -14.30
C ASP A 157 -10.23 -25.67 -14.47
N CYS A 158 -9.76 -24.48 -14.81
CA CYS A 158 -10.60 -23.29 -14.98
C CYS A 158 -11.65 -23.46 -16.09
N ASN A 159 -11.64 -24.61 -16.78
CA ASN A 159 -12.59 -24.98 -17.81
C ASN A 159 -13.70 -25.95 -17.36
N ARG A 160 -13.78 -26.27 -16.06
CA ARG A 160 -14.87 -27.11 -15.59
C ARG A 160 -16.12 -26.26 -15.37
N GLN A 161 -17.04 -26.32 -16.32
CA GLN A 161 -18.45 -25.94 -16.18
C GLN A 161 -18.98 -26.52 -14.86
N LEU A 162 -19.69 -25.69 -14.07
CA LEU A 162 -20.37 -26.14 -12.85
C LEU A 162 -21.17 -27.41 -13.13
N PRO A 163 -20.94 -28.52 -12.42
CA PRO A 163 -21.80 -29.69 -12.56
C PRO A 163 -23.15 -29.37 -11.93
N THR A 164 -24.19 -29.36 -12.72
CA THR A 164 -25.56 -29.56 -12.25
C THR A 164 -25.71 -31.03 -11.92
N ALA A 165 -26.08 -31.32 -10.68
CA ALA A 165 -26.36 -32.62 -10.08
C ALA A 165 -25.17 -33.37 -9.46
N VAL A 166 -25.29 -33.55 -8.15
CA VAL A 166 -24.42 -34.33 -7.28
C VAL A 166 -24.62 -35.79 -7.56
N ASP A 167 -23.63 -36.46 -8.12
CA ASP A 167 -23.54 -37.91 -8.06
C ASP A 167 -22.59 -38.28 -6.92
N SER A 168 -23.20 -38.81 -5.83
CA SER A 168 -22.57 -39.09 -4.54
C SER A 168 -22.03 -40.53 -4.47
N THR A 169 -21.25 -40.97 -5.45
CA THR A 169 -20.59 -42.27 -5.40
C THR A 169 -19.12 -42.20 -5.76
N ALA A 170 -18.31 -42.70 -4.81
CA ALA A 170 -16.86 -42.93 -4.88
C ALA A 170 -15.93 -41.78 -4.48
N ILE A 171 -15.99 -41.35 -3.21
CA ILE A 171 -14.81 -40.83 -2.53
C ILE A 171 -14.04 -42.05 -2.00
N ASP A 172 -12.92 -42.35 -2.60
CA ASP A 172 -11.96 -43.35 -2.14
C ASP A 172 -11.43 -42.94 -0.77
N SER A 173 -11.98 -43.57 0.28
CA SER A 173 -11.69 -43.32 1.70
C SER A 173 -10.27 -43.77 2.12
N SER A 174 -9.49 -44.36 1.24
CA SER A 174 -8.14 -44.90 1.53
C SER A 174 -6.99 -43.85 1.51
N ARG A 175 -7.29 -42.58 1.18
CA ARG A 175 -6.27 -41.52 1.05
C ARG A 175 -6.39 -40.37 2.06
N GLN A 176 -7.19 -40.49 3.11
CA GLN A 176 -7.18 -39.45 4.15
C GLN A 176 -5.92 -39.55 5.01
N PRO A 177 -5.13 -38.42 5.10
CA PRO A 177 -3.98 -38.43 5.99
C PRO A 177 -4.40 -38.75 7.42
N SER A 178 -3.56 -39.49 8.15
CA SER A 178 -3.81 -39.76 9.55
C SER A 178 -4.06 -38.44 10.30
N LYS A 179 -4.91 -38.45 11.34
CA LYS A 179 -5.21 -37.27 12.17
C LYS A 179 -3.92 -36.54 12.61
N LYS A 180 -2.88 -37.31 12.98
CA LYS A 180 -1.56 -36.79 13.36
C LYS A 180 -0.83 -36.13 12.20
N ALA A 181 -0.91 -36.67 10.99
CA ALA A 181 -0.30 -36.08 9.80
C ALA A 181 -0.98 -34.77 9.39
N HIS A 182 -2.31 -34.69 9.53
CA HIS A 182 -3.07 -33.47 9.28
C HIS A 182 -2.70 -32.36 10.28
N GLU A 183 -2.58 -32.68 11.56
CA GLU A 183 -2.18 -31.74 12.60
C GLU A 183 -0.76 -31.22 12.36
N LEU A 184 0.19 -32.11 12.05
CA LEU A 184 1.58 -31.73 11.74
C LEU A 184 1.66 -30.81 10.51
N ALA A 185 0.84 -31.05 9.51
CA ALA A 185 0.73 -30.17 8.34
C ALA A 185 0.21 -28.77 8.72
N GLY A 186 -0.77 -28.68 9.61
CA GLY A 186 -1.28 -27.43 10.17
C GLY A 186 -0.21 -26.65 10.94
N VAL A 187 0.58 -27.34 11.77
CA VAL A 187 1.69 -26.74 12.52
C VAL A 187 2.74 -26.17 11.58
N ARG A 188 3.13 -26.91 10.55
CA ARG A 188 4.08 -26.44 9.53
C ARG A 188 3.53 -25.22 8.78
N PHE A 189 2.26 -25.25 8.42
CA PHE A 189 1.56 -24.16 7.77
C PHE A 189 1.56 -22.89 8.64
N ALA A 190 1.09 -22.99 9.89
CA ALA A 190 1.04 -21.87 10.83
C ALA A 190 2.43 -21.22 11.02
N ASN A 191 3.45 -22.04 11.21
CA ASN A 191 4.83 -21.54 11.32
C ASN A 191 5.32 -20.84 10.07
N ALA A 192 5.06 -21.38 8.89
CA ALA A 192 5.39 -20.71 7.63
C ALA A 192 4.69 -19.35 7.50
N MET A 193 3.41 -19.28 7.88
CA MET A 193 2.66 -18.01 7.90
C MET A 193 3.28 -17.00 8.86
N LEU A 194 3.73 -17.40 10.05
CA LEU A 194 4.43 -16.52 10.98
C LEU A 194 5.69 -15.91 10.36
N ILE A 195 6.46 -16.70 9.60
CA ILE A 195 7.65 -16.20 8.89
C ILE A 195 7.27 -15.22 7.78
N LEU A 196 6.25 -15.52 6.98
CA LEU A 196 5.79 -14.62 5.90
C LEU A 196 5.24 -13.30 6.44
N ILE A 197 4.45 -13.36 7.50
CA ILE A 197 3.93 -12.17 8.19
C ILE A 197 5.10 -11.34 8.73
N GLY A 198 6.08 -11.97 9.38
CA GLY A 198 7.29 -11.31 9.88
C GLY A 198 8.08 -10.60 8.76
N ARG A 199 8.24 -11.25 7.59
CA ARG A 199 8.87 -10.63 6.40
C ARG A 199 8.08 -9.42 5.93
N SER A 200 6.76 -9.53 5.84
CA SER A 200 5.88 -8.43 5.41
C SER A 200 5.93 -7.25 6.38
N LEU A 201 5.94 -7.51 7.70
CA LEU A 201 6.09 -6.47 8.72
C LEU A 201 7.41 -5.73 8.59
N ASN A 202 8.52 -6.44 8.33
CA ASN A 202 9.83 -5.81 8.09
C ASN A 202 9.84 -4.96 6.82
N MET A 203 9.22 -5.45 5.73
CA MET A 203 9.11 -4.69 4.48
C MET A 203 8.23 -3.45 4.65
N LEU A 204 7.09 -3.55 5.34
CA LEU A 204 6.24 -2.40 5.68
C LEU A 204 7.00 -1.38 6.53
N GLY A 205 7.77 -1.82 7.53
CA GLY A 205 8.58 -0.95 8.34
C GLY A 205 9.60 -0.14 7.52
N LYS A 206 10.25 -0.78 6.55
CA LYS A 206 11.18 -0.10 5.62
C LYS A 206 10.44 0.89 4.71
N LEU A 207 9.30 0.51 4.16
CA LEU A 207 8.47 1.38 3.32
C LEU A 207 8.00 2.61 4.10
N MET A 208 7.52 2.43 5.33
CA MET A 208 7.12 3.53 6.21
C MET A 208 8.29 4.47 6.54
N ALA A 209 9.48 3.91 6.80
CA ALA A 209 10.67 4.72 7.08
C ALA A 209 11.08 5.55 5.85
N GLN A 210 11.02 4.96 4.65
CA GLN A 210 11.30 5.66 3.40
C GLN A 210 10.30 6.81 3.17
N HIS A 211 9.00 6.55 3.26
CA HIS A 211 7.97 7.60 3.11
C HIS A 211 8.05 8.67 4.21
N GLY A 212 8.44 8.28 5.43
CA GLY A 212 8.67 9.24 6.51
C GLY A 212 9.84 10.17 6.24
N GLU A 213 10.90 9.67 5.61
CA GLU A 213 12.05 10.47 5.20
C GLU A 213 11.71 11.39 4.03
N GLU A 214 11.04 10.89 2.98
CA GLU A 214 10.53 11.68 1.87
C GLU A 214 9.63 12.84 2.36
N PHE A 215 8.74 12.54 3.31
CA PHE A 215 7.86 13.56 3.92
C PHE A 215 8.62 14.63 4.67
N ARG A 216 9.69 14.28 5.38
CA ARG A 216 10.54 15.26 6.10
C ARG A 216 11.33 16.16 5.14
N GLN A 217 11.80 15.61 4.04
CA GLN A 217 12.64 16.35 3.07
C GLN A 217 11.81 17.21 2.12
N GLU A 218 10.71 16.69 1.61
CA GLU A 218 9.93 17.34 0.56
C GLU A 218 8.70 18.10 1.09
N GLY A 219 8.32 17.86 2.36
CA GLY A 219 7.07 18.35 2.93
C GLY A 219 5.83 17.63 2.38
N GLY A 220 4.66 17.99 2.89
CA GLY A 220 3.38 17.46 2.45
C GLY A 220 2.91 18.08 1.13
N PHE A 221 1.96 17.43 0.45
CA PHE A 221 1.33 17.94 -0.77
C PHE A 221 0.78 19.36 -0.59
N SER A 222 0.11 19.65 0.54
CA SER A 222 -0.43 20.97 0.84
C SER A 222 0.66 22.04 0.96
N GLU A 223 1.82 21.70 1.53
CA GLU A 223 2.97 22.60 1.66
C GLU A 223 3.58 22.86 0.29
N ARG A 224 3.78 21.84 -0.54
CA ARG A 224 4.27 21.98 -1.92
C ARG A 224 3.33 22.83 -2.79
N MET A 225 2.02 22.61 -2.69
CA MET A 225 1.02 23.42 -3.39
C MET A 225 1.01 24.86 -2.93
N THR A 226 1.18 25.12 -1.63
CA THR A 226 1.29 26.47 -1.09
C THR A 226 2.56 27.15 -1.58
N ALA A 227 3.70 26.46 -1.53
CA ALA A 227 4.96 26.97 -2.06
C ALA A 227 4.87 27.29 -3.56
N ALA A 228 4.28 26.40 -4.36
CA ALA A 228 4.07 26.62 -5.78
C ALA A 228 3.16 27.82 -6.07
N ARG A 229 2.07 28.01 -5.30
CA ARG A 229 1.21 29.19 -5.41
C ARG A 229 1.93 30.48 -5.05
N VAL A 230 2.77 30.47 -4.02
CA VAL A 230 3.57 31.63 -3.61
C VAL A 230 4.60 31.95 -4.66
N ALA A 231 5.28 30.93 -5.22
CA ALA A 231 6.24 31.11 -6.31
C ALA A 231 5.58 31.73 -7.56
N ALA A 232 4.46 31.17 -8.00
CA ALA A 232 3.71 31.69 -9.16
C ALA A 232 3.25 33.15 -8.95
N LYS A 233 2.77 33.48 -7.72
CA LYS A 233 2.43 34.88 -7.40
C LYS A 233 3.65 35.81 -7.38
N ARG A 234 4.81 35.31 -6.98
CA ARG A 234 6.06 36.07 -7.03
C ARG A 234 6.47 36.34 -8.48
N GLU A 235 6.46 35.32 -9.33
CA GLU A 235 6.77 35.43 -10.76
C GLU A 235 5.84 36.43 -11.45
N GLN A 236 4.52 36.35 -11.20
CA GLN A 236 3.55 37.31 -11.73
C GLN A 236 3.84 38.76 -11.27
N ARG A 237 4.22 38.93 -9.99
CA ARG A 237 4.58 40.25 -9.47
C ARG A 237 5.88 40.78 -10.09
N GLN A 238 6.86 39.91 -10.25
CA GLN A 238 8.14 40.31 -10.90
C GLN A 238 7.92 40.69 -12.35
N ALA A 239 7.16 39.94 -13.12
CA ALA A 239 6.81 40.25 -14.49
C ALA A 239 6.09 41.63 -14.62
N VAL A 240 5.17 41.92 -13.66
CA VAL A 240 4.49 43.23 -13.61
C VAL A 240 5.43 44.34 -13.19
N ASP A 241 6.38 44.11 -12.28
CA ASP A 241 7.37 45.12 -11.85
C ASP A 241 8.44 45.39 -12.92
N GLU A 242 8.81 44.40 -13.77
CA GLU A 242 9.71 44.57 -14.91
C GLU A 242 9.10 45.43 -16.03
N ASP A 243 7.78 45.32 -16.26
CA ASP A 243 7.03 46.15 -17.20
C ASP A 243 6.56 47.49 -16.60
N ALA A 244 7.00 47.81 -15.38
CA ALA A 244 6.52 48.99 -14.67
C ALA A 244 6.99 50.30 -15.38
N PRO A 245 6.07 51.20 -15.70
CA PRO A 245 6.43 52.46 -16.35
C PRO A 245 7.21 53.36 -15.40
N LYS A 246 8.00 54.28 -15.96
CA LYS A 246 8.65 55.35 -15.19
C LYS A 246 7.67 56.44 -14.82
N CYS A 247 7.84 56.97 -13.60
CA CYS A 247 7.02 58.08 -13.12
C CYS A 247 7.17 59.33 -13.97
N PRO A 248 6.06 59.94 -14.45
CA PRO A 248 6.15 61.13 -15.32
C PRO A 248 6.63 62.37 -14.54
N LEU A 249 6.62 62.37 -13.21
CA LEU A 249 7.04 63.53 -12.41
C LEU A 249 8.51 63.47 -11.95
N CYS A 250 9.02 62.29 -11.60
CA CYS A 250 10.36 62.16 -11.01
C CYS A 250 11.24 61.07 -11.67
N GLY A 251 10.73 60.34 -12.66
CA GLY A 251 11.48 59.28 -13.35
C GLY A 251 11.69 58.00 -12.57
N ALA A 252 11.33 57.93 -11.29
CA ALA A 252 11.42 56.71 -10.47
C ALA A 252 10.53 55.59 -11.02
N PRO A 253 10.84 54.32 -10.75
CA PRO A 253 9.98 53.22 -11.14
C PRO A 253 8.61 53.33 -10.43
N MET A 254 7.57 52.88 -11.10
CA MET A 254 6.21 52.86 -10.55
C MET A 254 5.84 51.46 -10.10
N LYS A 255 4.88 51.36 -9.17
CA LYS A 255 4.34 50.08 -8.67
C LYS A 255 2.84 50.02 -8.86
N LEU A 256 2.33 48.87 -9.30
CA LEU A 256 0.92 48.67 -9.43
C LEU A 256 0.22 48.74 -8.07
N ARG A 257 -0.82 49.58 -7.97
CA ARG A 257 -1.64 49.80 -6.78
C ARG A 257 -3.11 49.61 -7.13
N HIS A 258 -3.83 49.01 -6.19
CA HIS A 258 -5.27 48.75 -6.30
C HIS A 258 -6.05 49.80 -5.54
N SER A 259 -7.09 50.34 -6.13
CA SER A 259 -8.04 51.25 -5.48
C SER A 259 -9.50 50.87 -5.78
N ALA A 260 -10.44 51.41 -5.03
CA ALA A 260 -11.88 51.22 -5.29
C ALA A 260 -12.32 51.68 -6.71
N ARG A 261 -11.53 52.50 -7.39
CA ARG A 261 -11.78 52.99 -8.77
C ARG A 261 -11.01 52.23 -9.86
N GLY A 262 -10.33 51.12 -9.48
CA GLY A 262 -9.50 50.33 -10.39
C GLY A 262 -8.00 50.42 -10.09
N ASP A 263 -7.24 49.70 -10.89
CA ASP A 263 -5.78 49.60 -10.76
C ASP A 263 -5.07 50.78 -11.39
N PHE A 264 -4.01 51.24 -10.74
CA PHE A 264 -3.18 52.34 -11.24
C PHE A 264 -1.71 52.16 -10.88
N TRP A 265 -0.83 52.76 -11.66
CA TRP A 265 0.58 52.84 -11.33
C TRP A 265 0.83 54.01 -10.39
N GLY A 266 1.41 53.73 -9.21
CA GLY A 266 1.82 54.75 -8.24
C GLY A 266 3.32 54.82 -8.09
N CYS A 267 3.87 56.06 -7.99
CA CYS A 267 5.29 56.25 -7.80
C CYS A 267 5.84 55.58 -6.53
N THR A 268 7.00 54.90 -6.64
CA THR A 268 7.67 54.30 -5.48
C THR A 268 8.21 55.29 -4.48
N ALA A 269 8.48 56.55 -4.91
CA ALA A 269 8.94 57.64 -4.07
C ALA A 269 7.81 58.34 -3.28
N TYR A 270 6.61 57.79 -3.20
CA TYR A 270 5.56 58.31 -2.35
C TYR A 270 5.96 58.22 -0.87
N PRO A 271 5.73 59.23 -0.04
CA PRO A 271 4.89 60.43 -0.23
C PRO A 271 5.61 61.62 -0.88
N THR A 272 6.91 61.57 -1.10
CA THR A 272 7.71 62.68 -1.68
C THR A 272 7.27 62.99 -3.11
N CYS A 273 6.96 61.99 -3.90
CA CYS A 273 6.39 62.10 -5.24
C CYS A 273 5.01 61.45 -5.30
N ARG A 274 3.99 62.18 -5.77
CA ARG A 274 2.60 61.74 -5.90
C ARG A 274 2.20 61.34 -7.32
N GLY A 275 3.19 61.04 -8.18
CA GLY A 275 2.92 60.65 -9.57
C GLY A 275 2.09 59.39 -9.67
N THR A 276 1.04 59.41 -10.49
CA THR A 276 0.19 58.26 -10.83
C THR A 276 0.03 58.12 -12.33
N ARG A 277 -0.25 56.88 -12.80
CA ARG A 277 -0.52 56.58 -14.20
C ARG A 277 -1.62 55.51 -14.28
N PRO A 278 -2.62 55.62 -15.19
CA PRO A 278 -3.62 54.59 -15.35
C PRO A 278 -3.02 53.30 -15.93
N VAL A 279 -3.53 52.15 -15.57
CA VAL A 279 -3.19 50.87 -16.19
C VAL A 279 -4.00 50.76 -17.47
N GLY A 280 -3.34 50.63 -18.63
CA GLY A 280 -4.00 50.49 -19.93
C GLY A 280 -4.17 51.76 -20.74
N GLY A 281 -3.49 52.87 -20.40
CA GLY A 281 -3.44 54.09 -21.20
C GLY A 281 -2.34 54.05 -22.25
N GLY A 282 -2.51 53.22 -23.28
CA GLY A 282 -1.75 53.35 -24.53
C GLY A 282 -2.49 54.31 -25.45
N ARG A 283 -2.08 55.59 -25.49
CA ARG A 283 -1.98 56.49 -26.64
C ARG A 283 -1.10 57.68 -26.29
#